data_8f68da39b28a42090edb165e4b910097
#
_entry.id   8f68da39b28a42090edb165e4b910097
#
_cell.length_a   1.000
_cell.length_b   1.000
_cell.length_c   1.000
_cell.angle_alpha   90.00
_cell.angle_beta   90.00
_cell.angle_gamma   90.00
#
_symmetry.space_group_name_H-M   'P 1'
#
loop_
_entity.id
_entity.type
_entity.pdbx_description
1 polymer ?
#
loop_
_entity_poly.entity_id
_entity_poly.type
_entity_poly.pdbx_seq_one_letter_code
_entity_poly.pdbx_strand_id
1 'polypeptide(L)'
;MNRRPGLSVRLKLTISYAGFLLLTGGLLLALVWVFLLRDGTRHIGPLRDQLAAIIALAFLLVSGLLGGWLLAGRMLAPLIRIADAARMAANGSLTHRIRLPGRRDEFRELADVFDTMLEQLESHVTEQQRFAANASHELRTPLAISHTLLDVARNDPTRDQGELIERLHVVNARAIDLTEALLLLSSAGRVSFTREPVDLSLTAEEATETLLPLAEQRQVTLDVTGETAEALGSAALILRMVTNLVQNAIVHNLPAGGTVTVHTESQHDVSVLRVENTGHRVPPELIPTLTEPFQRGTERIRAGEPAGAGLGLAIVHSIVRAHDGTLDLMPRPAGGLLVTIRLPGTSRASSARPGQPLSYVATTKGRRE
;
A
#
# COMPACT_ATOMS: atom_id res chain seq x y z
N MET A 1 11.39 23.71 0.51
CA MET A 1 11.29 25.15 0.84
C MET A 1 10.86 25.32 2.28
N ASN A 2 11.78 25.79 3.13
CA ASN A 2 11.53 25.95 4.58
C ASN A 2 10.61 27.17 4.81
N ARG A 3 9.32 26.98 4.93
CA ARG A 3 8.36 28.05 5.24
C ARG A 3 8.37 28.30 6.76
N ARG A 4 8.44 29.58 7.14
CA ARG A 4 8.48 29.99 8.56
C ARG A 4 7.24 29.47 9.31
N PRO A 5 7.41 28.97 10.56
CA PRO A 5 6.28 28.54 11.39
C PRO A 5 5.27 29.67 11.57
N GLY A 6 3.98 29.37 11.42
CA GLY A 6 2.89 30.29 11.68
C GLY A 6 2.62 30.39 13.18
N LEU A 7 1.86 31.43 13.59
CA LEU A 7 1.30 31.50 14.92
C LEU A 7 0.30 30.35 15.13
N SER A 8 0.35 29.69 16.30
CA SER A 8 -0.61 28.63 16.61
C SER A 8 -2.07 29.14 16.54
N VAL A 9 -3.01 28.27 16.23
CA VAL A 9 -4.44 28.61 16.17
C VAL A 9 -4.90 29.21 17.50
N ARG A 10 -4.42 28.65 18.62
CA ARG A 10 -4.70 29.18 19.97
C ARG A 10 -4.25 30.63 20.11
N LEU A 11 -3.04 30.96 19.70
CA LEU A 11 -2.51 32.31 19.80
C LEU A 11 -3.23 33.28 18.88
N LYS A 12 -3.59 32.87 17.64
CA LYS A 12 -4.40 33.67 16.72
C LYS A 12 -5.79 33.97 17.30
N LEU A 13 -6.42 32.95 17.90
CA LEU A 13 -7.73 33.08 18.55
C LEU A 13 -7.65 34.02 19.74
N THR A 14 -6.65 33.88 20.60
CA THR A 14 -6.44 34.75 21.76
C THR A 14 -6.21 36.19 21.33
N ILE A 15 -5.35 36.46 20.35
CA ILE A 15 -5.07 37.83 19.85
C ILE A 15 -6.31 38.43 19.20
N SER A 16 -7.04 37.64 18.37
CA SER A 16 -8.26 38.14 17.72
C SER A 16 -9.35 38.46 18.72
N TYR A 17 -9.54 37.60 19.73
CA TYR A 17 -10.54 37.80 20.79
C TYR A 17 -10.16 38.98 21.70
N ALA A 18 -8.89 39.06 22.11
CA ALA A 18 -8.38 40.18 22.91
C ALA A 18 -8.48 41.51 22.12
N GLY A 19 -8.12 41.53 20.85
CA GLY A 19 -8.27 42.69 19.99
C GLY A 19 -9.72 43.13 19.84
N PHE A 20 -10.65 42.20 19.66
CA PHE A 20 -12.08 42.46 19.60
C PHE A 20 -12.61 43.02 20.93
N LEU A 21 -12.23 42.45 22.09
CA LEU A 21 -12.62 42.96 23.41
C LEU A 21 -12.08 44.35 23.67
N LEU A 22 -10.80 44.62 23.31
CA LEU A 22 -10.21 45.94 23.47
C LEU A 22 -10.90 47.00 22.59
N LEU A 23 -11.27 46.64 21.34
CA LEU A 23 -11.94 47.53 20.41
C LEU A 23 -13.38 47.84 20.87
N THR A 24 -14.14 46.82 21.25
CA THR A 24 -15.52 46.97 21.73
C THR A 24 -15.57 47.68 23.08
N GLY A 25 -14.64 47.33 24.00
CA GLY A 25 -14.50 47.99 25.31
C GLY A 25 -14.06 49.45 25.17
N GLY A 26 -13.10 49.74 24.30
CA GLY A 26 -12.62 51.09 24.00
C GLY A 26 -13.72 51.97 23.38
N LEU A 27 -14.48 51.41 22.44
CA LEU A 27 -15.64 52.09 21.83
C LEU A 27 -16.74 52.42 22.84
N LEU A 28 -17.01 51.45 23.76
CA LEU A 28 -17.95 51.65 24.85
C LEU A 28 -17.49 52.76 25.81
N LEU A 29 -16.19 52.71 26.22
CA LEU A 29 -15.63 53.78 27.07
C LEU A 29 -15.69 55.12 26.40
N ALA A 30 -15.39 55.23 25.11
CA ALA A 30 -15.50 56.48 24.35
C ALA A 30 -16.93 56.98 24.29
N LEU A 31 -17.92 56.10 24.10
CA LEU A 31 -19.33 56.42 24.08
C LEU A 31 -19.79 56.93 25.45
N VAL A 32 -19.39 56.28 26.55
CA VAL A 32 -19.64 56.72 27.91
C VAL A 32 -18.97 58.04 28.21
N TRP A 33 -17.73 58.23 27.80
CA TRP A 33 -16.98 59.48 27.96
C TRP A 33 -17.59 60.65 27.24
N VAL A 34 -17.96 60.49 25.95
CA VAL A 34 -18.70 61.48 25.17
C VAL A 34 -20.02 61.85 25.85
N PHE A 35 -20.73 60.86 26.37
CA PHE A 35 -21.99 61.06 27.08
C PHE A 35 -21.77 61.92 28.36
N LEU A 36 -20.74 61.59 29.17
CA LEU A 36 -20.38 62.34 30.41
C LEU A 36 -19.90 63.75 30.13
N LEU A 37 -19.08 63.99 29.08
CA LEU A 37 -18.62 65.33 28.69
C LEU A 37 -19.73 66.24 28.16
N ARG A 38 -20.69 65.67 27.47
CA ARG A 38 -21.81 66.41 26.88
C ARG A 38 -22.80 66.92 27.94
N ASP A 39 -22.76 66.31 29.15
CA ASP A 39 -23.70 66.59 30.23
C ASP A 39 -23.10 67.32 31.46
N GLY A 40 -21.96 67.96 31.32
CA GLY A 40 -21.12 68.57 32.38
C GLY A 40 -21.76 69.66 33.28
N THR A 41 -23.10 69.92 33.26
CA THR A 41 -23.70 70.98 34.13
C THR A 41 -25.19 70.84 34.41
N ARG A 42 -25.86 69.70 34.14
CA ARG A 42 -27.30 69.65 34.50
C ARG A 42 -27.64 68.34 35.21
N HIS A 43 -28.34 68.44 36.35
CA HIS A 43 -28.97 67.32 37.08
C HIS A 43 -29.90 66.54 36.18
N ILE A 44 -29.46 65.38 35.74
CA ILE A 44 -30.18 64.52 34.81
C ILE A 44 -31.03 63.58 35.62
N GLY A 45 -32.30 63.45 35.25
CA GLY A 45 -33.23 62.58 35.96
C GLY A 45 -32.91 61.08 35.78
N PRO A 46 -33.28 60.24 36.75
CA PRO A 46 -32.90 58.81 36.83
C PRO A 46 -33.30 57.98 35.58
N LEU A 47 -34.29 58.45 34.80
CA LEU A 47 -34.75 57.82 33.58
C LEU A 47 -33.72 57.84 32.44
N ARG A 48 -32.90 58.91 32.33
CA ARG A 48 -31.93 59.08 31.23
C ARG A 48 -30.67 58.21 31.45
N ASP A 49 -30.27 58.06 32.72
CA ASP A 49 -29.13 57.19 33.08
C ASP A 49 -29.49 55.71 32.82
N GLN A 50 -30.74 55.33 33.12
CA GLN A 50 -31.25 54.00 32.78
C GLN A 50 -31.28 53.72 31.27
N LEU A 51 -31.72 54.70 30.49
CA LEU A 51 -31.73 54.60 29.03
C LEU A 51 -30.33 54.46 28.44
N ALA A 52 -29.36 55.23 28.94
CA ALA A 52 -27.94 55.14 28.52
C ALA A 52 -27.32 53.77 28.87
N ALA A 53 -27.61 53.25 30.07
CA ALA A 53 -27.17 51.91 30.47
C ALA A 53 -27.76 50.79 29.57
N ILE A 54 -29.05 50.91 29.22
CA ILE A 54 -29.71 49.95 28.33
C ILE A 54 -29.12 50.00 26.92
N ILE A 55 -28.85 51.18 26.37
CA ILE A 55 -28.22 51.36 25.05
C ILE A 55 -26.80 50.76 25.07
N ALA A 56 -26.01 51.02 26.12
CA ALA A 56 -24.68 50.48 26.28
C ALA A 56 -24.68 48.95 26.38
N LEU A 57 -25.61 48.37 27.15
CA LEU A 57 -25.77 46.93 27.26
C LEU A 57 -26.21 46.29 25.94
N ALA A 58 -27.16 46.91 25.22
CA ALA A 58 -27.62 46.47 23.91
C ALA A 58 -26.47 46.51 22.88
N PHE A 59 -25.64 47.54 22.88
CA PHE A 59 -24.47 47.66 22.03
C PHE A 59 -23.43 46.55 22.32
N LEU A 60 -23.15 46.27 23.61
CA LEU A 60 -22.26 45.21 24.01
C LEU A 60 -22.77 43.84 23.54
N LEU A 61 -24.05 43.60 23.72
CA LEU A 61 -24.68 42.33 23.34
C LEU A 61 -24.64 42.13 21.83
N VAL A 62 -25.03 43.13 21.05
CA VAL A 62 -25.03 43.06 19.58
C VAL A 62 -23.61 42.94 19.04
N SER A 63 -22.66 43.74 19.52
CA SER A 63 -21.28 43.68 19.08
C SER A 63 -20.62 42.35 19.50
N GLY A 64 -20.91 41.82 20.70
CA GLY A 64 -20.44 40.52 21.17
C GLY A 64 -20.95 39.37 20.29
N LEU A 65 -22.24 39.34 19.99
CA LEU A 65 -22.85 38.32 19.12
C LEU A 65 -22.31 38.39 17.69
N LEU A 66 -22.24 39.60 17.09
CA LEU A 66 -21.78 39.80 15.72
C LEU A 66 -20.29 39.43 15.59
N GLY A 67 -19.45 39.90 16.52
CA GLY A 67 -18.03 39.60 16.54
C GLY A 67 -17.74 38.13 16.79
N GLY A 68 -18.47 37.53 17.73
CA GLY A 68 -18.38 36.09 18.00
C GLY A 68 -18.76 35.26 16.78
N TRP A 69 -19.84 35.60 16.08
CA TRP A 69 -20.28 34.94 14.86
C TRP A 69 -19.24 35.05 13.73
N LEU A 70 -18.70 36.25 13.47
CA LEU A 70 -17.68 36.48 12.46
C LEU A 70 -16.37 35.72 12.79
N LEU A 71 -15.96 35.74 14.04
CA LEU A 71 -14.75 35.06 14.50
C LEU A 71 -14.90 33.54 14.39
N ALA A 72 -16.03 33.00 14.83
CA ALA A 72 -16.33 31.56 14.74
C ALA A 72 -16.37 31.10 13.27
N GLY A 73 -17.03 31.86 12.39
CA GLY A 73 -17.10 31.53 10.96
C GLY A 73 -15.70 31.49 10.33
N ARG A 74 -14.84 32.44 10.64
CA ARG A 74 -13.47 32.49 10.08
C ARG A 74 -12.59 31.37 10.64
N MET A 75 -12.78 30.97 11.91
CA MET A 75 -12.01 29.91 12.55
C MET A 75 -12.47 28.52 12.14
N LEU A 76 -13.77 28.34 11.88
CA LEU A 76 -14.33 27.05 11.48
C LEU A 76 -14.25 26.80 9.97
N ALA A 77 -14.02 27.83 9.15
CA ALA A 77 -13.92 27.70 7.70
C ALA A 77 -12.93 26.62 7.22
N PRO A 78 -11.72 26.43 7.82
CA PRO A 78 -10.81 25.34 7.44
C PRO A 78 -11.40 23.95 7.71
N LEU A 79 -12.11 23.78 8.85
CA LEU A 79 -12.74 22.50 9.20
C LEU A 79 -13.87 22.14 8.23
N ILE A 80 -14.64 23.13 7.79
CA ILE A 80 -15.71 22.94 6.78
C ILE A 80 -15.07 22.44 5.47
N ARG A 81 -13.98 23.03 5.03
CA ARG A 81 -13.25 22.58 3.82
C ARG A 81 -12.74 21.15 3.93
N ILE A 82 -12.18 20.75 5.09
CA ILE A 82 -11.74 19.38 5.34
C ILE A 82 -12.97 18.43 5.31
N ALA A 83 -14.09 18.81 5.94
CA ALA A 83 -15.31 18.02 5.93
C ALA A 83 -15.89 17.86 4.52
N ASP A 84 -15.85 18.91 3.70
CA ASP A 84 -16.33 18.84 2.31
C ASP A 84 -15.42 17.97 1.43
N ALA A 85 -14.11 18.06 1.60
CA ALA A 85 -13.17 17.16 0.92
C ALA A 85 -13.39 15.69 1.34
N ALA A 86 -13.62 15.43 2.63
CA ALA A 86 -13.94 14.10 3.13
C ALA A 86 -15.25 13.55 2.53
N ARG A 87 -16.29 14.39 2.38
CA ARG A 87 -17.54 13.99 1.72
C ARG A 87 -17.34 13.70 0.24
N MET A 88 -16.55 14.51 -0.47
CA MET A 88 -16.22 14.25 -1.88
C MET A 88 -15.45 12.94 -2.04
N ALA A 89 -14.49 12.65 -1.15
CA ALA A 89 -13.76 11.39 -1.13
C ALA A 89 -14.69 10.20 -0.86
N ALA A 90 -15.61 10.31 0.08
CA ALA A 90 -16.63 9.29 0.37
C ALA A 90 -17.55 9.01 -0.83
N ASN A 91 -17.80 10.00 -1.69
CA ASN A 91 -18.56 9.87 -2.93
C ASN A 91 -17.71 9.41 -4.13
N GLY A 92 -16.46 8.98 -3.89
CA GLY A 92 -15.57 8.41 -4.92
C GLY A 92 -14.65 9.42 -5.62
N SER A 93 -14.70 10.71 -5.28
CA SER A 93 -13.80 11.73 -5.85
C SER A 93 -12.52 11.85 -5.00
N LEU A 94 -11.52 11.03 -5.32
CA LEU A 94 -10.24 11.00 -4.59
C LEU A 94 -9.21 12.02 -5.11
N THR A 95 -9.46 12.66 -6.25
CA THR A 95 -8.51 13.60 -6.89
C THR A 95 -8.52 14.99 -6.24
N HIS A 96 -9.56 15.32 -5.45
CA HIS A 96 -9.67 16.61 -4.81
C HIS A 96 -8.70 16.73 -3.64
N ARG A 97 -7.95 17.87 -3.57
CA ARG A 97 -7.03 18.18 -2.47
C ARG A 97 -7.48 19.45 -1.76
N ILE A 98 -7.31 19.47 -0.44
CA ILE A 98 -7.73 20.59 0.40
C ILE A 98 -6.83 21.81 0.17
N ARG A 99 -5.52 21.62 0.10
CA ARG A 99 -4.48 22.62 -0.18
C ARG A 99 -4.75 23.97 0.51
N LEU A 100 -4.88 23.96 1.86
CA LEU A 100 -5.17 25.18 2.61
C LEU A 100 -4.10 26.26 2.34
N PRO A 101 -4.49 27.46 1.90
CA PRO A 101 -3.55 28.57 1.71
C PRO A 101 -3.13 29.16 3.06
N GLY A 102 -1.93 29.73 3.15
CA GLY A 102 -1.48 30.49 4.31
C GLY A 102 -0.24 29.94 5.00
N ARG A 103 0.00 30.41 6.24
CA ARG A 103 1.12 29.97 7.10
C ARG A 103 0.82 28.61 7.71
N ARG A 104 1.88 27.89 8.10
CA ARG A 104 1.78 26.58 8.74
C ARG A 104 1.16 26.75 10.15
N ASP A 105 -0.04 26.23 10.31
CA ASP A 105 -0.75 26.14 11.58
C ASP A 105 -1.37 24.73 11.71
N GLU A 106 -1.99 24.43 12.82
CA GLU A 106 -2.53 23.11 13.16
C GLU A 106 -3.58 22.63 12.15
N PHE A 107 -4.38 23.55 11.57
CA PHE A 107 -5.37 23.20 10.55
C PHE A 107 -4.71 22.82 9.22
N ARG A 108 -3.62 23.49 8.90
CA ARG A 108 -2.87 23.15 7.68
C ARG A 108 -2.15 21.82 7.82
N GLU A 109 -1.55 21.54 9.00
CA GLU A 109 -0.93 20.25 9.27
C GLU A 109 -1.96 19.11 9.13
N LEU A 110 -3.18 19.29 9.67
CA LEU A 110 -4.27 18.35 9.52
C LEU A 110 -4.67 18.17 8.04
N ALA A 111 -4.75 19.26 7.28
CA ALA A 111 -5.07 19.21 5.85
C ALA A 111 -3.98 18.50 5.04
N ASP A 112 -2.70 18.76 5.34
CA ASP A 112 -1.56 18.12 4.67
C ASP A 112 -1.54 16.60 4.94
N VAL A 113 -1.82 16.17 6.18
CA VAL A 113 -1.96 14.74 6.54
C VAL A 113 -3.15 14.11 5.78
N PHE A 114 -4.28 14.81 5.71
CA PHE A 114 -5.46 14.33 5.00
C PHE A 114 -5.21 14.21 3.49
N ASP A 115 -4.54 15.20 2.89
CA ASP A 115 -4.17 15.19 1.48
C ASP A 115 -3.20 14.03 1.16
N THR A 116 -2.24 13.73 2.07
CA THR A 116 -1.36 12.57 1.95
C THR A 116 -2.12 11.25 2.00
N MET A 117 -3.10 11.13 2.91
CA MET A 117 -3.96 9.95 3.02
C MET A 117 -4.80 9.75 1.74
N LEU A 118 -5.36 10.84 1.19
CA LEU A 118 -6.10 10.78 -0.07
C LEU A 118 -5.22 10.37 -1.26
N GLU A 119 -3.97 10.83 -1.30
CA GLU A 119 -3.00 10.44 -2.34
C GLU A 119 -2.68 8.94 -2.27
N GLN A 120 -2.46 8.41 -1.07
CA GLN A 120 -2.25 6.97 -0.88
C GLN A 120 -3.48 6.16 -1.29
N LEU A 121 -4.68 6.61 -0.92
CA LEU A 121 -5.91 5.92 -1.29
C LEU A 121 -6.16 5.95 -2.81
N GLU A 122 -5.93 7.08 -3.46
CA GLU A 122 -6.03 7.24 -4.92
C GLU A 122 -5.05 6.32 -5.65
N SER A 123 -3.80 6.24 -5.17
CA SER A 123 -2.78 5.32 -5.70
C SER A 123 -3.25 3.87 -5.57
N HIS A 124 -3.69 3.45 -4.39
CA HIS A 124 -4.19 2.08 -4.18
C HIS A 124 -5.39 1.74 -5.07
N VAL A 125 -6.37 2.64 -5.22
CA VAL A 125 -7.53 2.41 -6.09
C VAL A 125 -7.10 2.31 -7.55
N THR A 126 -6.19 3.17 -7.99
CA THR A 126 -5.67 3.16 -9.36
C THR A 126 -4.90 1.88 -9.65
N GLU A 127 -4.05 1.43 -8.73
CA GLU A 127 -3.33 0.16 -8.83
C GLU A 127 -4.29 -1.03 -8.91
N GLN A 128 -5.34 -1.04 -8.07
CA GLN A 128 -6.35 -2.09 -8.08
C GLN A 128 -7.15 -2.12 -9.38
N GLN A 129 -7.49 -0.96 -9.93
CA GLN A 129 -8.17 -0.86 -11.23
C GLN A 129 -7.28 -1.36 -12.38
N ARG A 130 -6.00 -0.97 -12.39
CA ARG A 130 -5.02 -1.49 -13.38
C ARG A 130 -4.84 -2.99 -13.26
N PHE A 131 -4.74 -3.50 -12.03
CA PHE A 131 -4.66 -4.94 -11.78
C PHE A 131 -5.87 -5.69 -12.34
N ALA A 132 -7.10 -5.23 -12.05
CA ALA A 132 -8.33 -5.85 -12.54
C ALA A 132 -8.46 -5.78 -14.07
N ALA A 133 -8.08 -4.66 -14.69
CA ALA A 133 -8.08 -4.51 -16.14
C ALA A 133 -7.08 -5.47 -16.81
N ASN A 134 -5.84 -5.51 -16.32
CA ASN A 134 -4.79 -6.39 -16.84
C ASN A 134 -5.16 -7.87 -16.64
N ALA A 135 -5.68 -8.25 -15.47
CA ALA A 135 -6.17 -9.61 -15.19
C ALA A 135 -7.25 -10.02 -16.20
N SER A 136 -8.21 -9.13 -16.50
CA SER A 136 -9.27 -9.37 -17.46
C SER A 136 -8.72 -9.57 -18.87
N HIS A 137 -7.72 -8.80 -19.27
CA HIS A 137 -7.07 -8.94 -20.59
C HIS A 137 -6.27 -10.24 -20.68
N GLU A 138 -5.48 -10.59 -19.68
CA GLU A 138 -4.67 -11.80 -19.67
C GLU A 138 -5.51 -13.08 -19.59
N LEU A 139 -6.69 -13.04 -18.95
CA LEU A 139 -7.65 -14.16 -18.93
C LEU A 139 -8.42 -14.31 -20.26
N ARG A 140 -8.74 -13.20 -20.93
CA ARG A 140 -9.49 -13.23 -22.20
C ARG A 140 -8.71 -13.98 -23.28
N THR A 141 -7.39 -13.82 -23.32
CA THR A 141 -6.53 -14.43 -24.34
C THR A 141 -6.60 -15.96 -24.35
N PRO A 142 -6.32 -16.68 -23.23
CA PRO A 142 -6.41 -18.15 -23.21
C PRO A 142 -7.83 -18.64 -23.46
N LEU A 143 -8.86 -17.96 -22.96
CA LEU A 143 -10.26 -18.31 -23.22
C LEU A 143 -10.62 -18.19 -24.69
N ALA A 144 -10.17 -17.12 -25.39
CA ALA A 144 -10.39 -16.96 -26.82
C ALA A 144 -9.67 -18.03 -27.66
N ILE A 145 -8.43 -18.38 -27.26
CA ILE A 145 -7.67 -19.46 -27.89
C ILE A 145 -8.39 -20.80 -27.70
N SER A 146 -8.83 -21.12 -26.47
CA SER A 146 -9.59 -22.34 -26.18
C SER A 146 -10.87 -22.43 -27.03
N HIS A 147 -11.62 -21.32 -27.11
CA HIS A 147 -12.83 -21.25 -27.93
C HIS A 147 -12.51 -21.50 -29.40
N THR A 148 -11.47 -20.88 -29.97
CA THR A 148 -11.06 -21.09 -31.37
C THR A 148 -10.64 -22.54 -31.62
N LEU A 149 -9.87 -23.17 -30.72
CA LEU A 149 -9.47 -24.58 -30.84
C LEU A 149 -10.68 -25.51 -30.81
N LEU A 150 -11.68 -25.25 -29.98
CA LEU A 150 -12.94 -26.00 -29.92
C LEU A 150 -13.77 -25.81 -31.20
N ASP A 151 -13.83 -24.58 -31.76
CA ASP A 151 -14.51 -24.32 -33.03
C ASP A 151 -13.83 -25.05 -34.20
N VAL A 152 -12.49 -25.08 -34.21
CA VAL A 152 -11.73 -25.84 -35.22
C VAL A 152 -12.02 -27.34 -35.09
N ALA A 153 -11.99 -27.90 -33.86
CA ALA A 153 -12.30 -29.30 -33.63
C ALA A 153 -13.71 -29.69 -34.08
N ARG A 154 -14.68 -28.76 -33.93
CA ARG A 154 -16.07 -28.97 -34.34
C ARG A 154 -16.29 -28.90 -35.86
N ASN A 155 -15.59 -27.96 -36.50
CA ASN A 155 -15.83 -27.64 -37.92
C ASN A 155 -14.91 -28.40 -38.90
N ASP A 156 -13.80 -28.98 -38.42
CA ASP A 156 -12.86 -29.76 -39.24
C ASP A 156 -12.52 -31.10 -38.53
N PRO A 157 -13.38 -32.14 -38.76
CA PRO A 157 -13.16 -33.47 -38.20
C PRO A 157 -11.91 -34.19 -38.74
N THR A 158 -11.34 -33.71 -39.83
CA THR A 158 -10.16 -34.33 -40.48
C THR A 158 -8.85 -33.94 -39.79
N ARG A 159 -8.86 -32.94 -38.95
CA ARG A 159 -7.70 -32.47 -38.23
C ARG A 159 -7.34 -33.40 -37.07
N ASP A 160 -6.05 -33.52 -36.79
CA ASP A 160 -5.56 -34.33 -35.67
C ASP A 160 -6.16 -33.83 -34.33
N GLN A 161 -7.12 -34.61 -33.84
CA GLN A 161 -7.79 -34.32 -32.57
C GLN A 161 -6.83 -34.42 -31.37
N GLY A 162 -5.79 -35.27 -31.46
CA GLY A 162 -4.77 -35.42 -30.44
C GLY A 162 -3.97 -34.11 -30.24
N GLU A 163 -3.53 -33.50 -31.36
CA GLU A 163 -2.83 -32.21 -31.33
C GLU A 163 -3.72 -31.09 -30.75
N LEU A 164 -5.01 -31.07 -31.11
CA LEU A 164 -5.95 -30.06 -30.62
C LEU A 164 -6.19 -30.19 -29.11
N ILE A 165 -6.35 -31.45 -28.65
CA ILE A 165 -6.53 -31.74 -27.21
C ILE A 165 -5.28 -31.31 -26.41
N GLU A 166 -4.10 -31.66 -26.90
CA GLU A 166 -2.84 -31.26 -26.24
C GLU A 166 -2.69 -29.73 -26.14
N ARG A 167 -2.98 -29.03 -27.25
CA ARG A 167 -2.97 -27.55 -27.23
C ARG A 167 -4.00 -26.97 -26.27
N LEU A 168 -5.19 -27.58 -26.17
CA LEU A 168 -6.23 -27.18 -25.20
C LEU A 168 -5.74 -27.39 -23.76
N HIS A 169 -5.09 -28.52 -23.49
CA HIS A 169 -4.51 -28.79 -22.16
C HIS A 169 -3.48 -27.71 -21.79
N VAL A 170 -2.57 -27.37 -22.68
CA VAL A 170 -1.54 -26.34 -22.43
C VAL A 170 -2.18 -24.98 -22.15
N VAL A 171 -3.17 -24.60 -22.96
CA VAL A 171 -3.84 -23.29 -22.79
C VAL A 171 -4.64 -23.24 -21.49
N ASN A 172 -5.33 -24.33 -21.14
CA ASN A 172 -6.13 -24.40 -19.93
C ASN A 172 -5.25 -24.43 -18.66
N ALA A 173 -4.14 -25.19 -18.67
CA ALA A 173 -3.17 -25.19 -17.57
C ALA A 173 -2.65 -23.76 -17.32
N ARG A 174 -2.31 -23.02 -18.39
CA ARG A 174 -1.88 -21.62 -18.27
C ARG A 174 -2.96 -20.71 -17.69
N ALA A 175 -4.25 -20.92 -18.04
CA ALA A 175 -5.34 -20.14 -17.46
C ALA A 175 -5.54 -20.44 -15.97
N ILE A 176 -5.36 -21.70 -15.55
CA ILE A 176 -5.40 -22.10 -14.15
C ILE A 176 -4.27 -21.44 -13.38
N ASP A 177 -3.02 -21.53 -13.87
CA ASP A 177 -1.86 -20.90 -13.25
C ASP A 177 -2.07 -19.39 -13.06
N LEU A 178 -2.65 -18.73 -14.07
CA LEU A 178 -2.97 -17.31 -14.01
C LEU A 178 -4.01 -16.99 -12.93
N THR A 179 -5.10 -17.80 -12.85
CA THR A 179 -6.14 -17.58 -11.82
C THR A 179 -5.62 -17.80 -10.43
N GLU A 180 -4.80 -18.83 -10.21
CA GLU A 180 -4.15 -19.07 -8.92
C GLU A 180 -3.18 -17.95 -8.53
N ALA A 181 -2.40 -17.43 -9.50
CA ALA A 181 -1.53 -16.28 -9.30
C ALA A 181 -2.33 -15.04 -8.87
N LEU A 182 -3.47 -14.77 -9.54
CA LEU A 182 -4.35 -13.66 -9.20
C LEU A 182 -4.98 -13.80 -7.81
N LEU A 183 -5.41 -15.02 -7.43
CA LEU A 183 -5.94 -15.30 -6.09
C LEU A 183 -4.88 -15.06 -5.02
N LEU A 184 -3.65 -15.49 -5.26
CA LEU A 184 -2.54 -15.30 -4.34
C LEU A 184 -2.20 -13.81 -4.17
N LEU A 185 -2.16 -13.06 -5.27
CA LEU A 185 -1.90 -11.61 -5.23
C LEU A 185 -3.04 -10.83 -4.58
N SER A 186 -4.31 -11.22 -4.79
CA SER A 186 -5.47 -10.56 -4.18
C SER A 186 -5.58 -10.83 -2.67
N SER A 187 -5.05 -11.94 -2.19
CA SER A 187 -5.01 -12.33 -0.78
C SER A 187 -3.74 -11.89 -0.05
N ALA A 188 -2.83 -11.20 -0.74
CA ALA A 188 -1.58 -10.72 -0.17
C ALA A 188 -1.82 -9.88 1.10
N GLY A 189 -1.35 -10.38 2.23
CA GLY A 189 -1.53 -9.79 3.56
C GLY A 189 -2.66 -10.37 4.41
N ARG A 190 -3.49 -11.31 3.89
CA ARG A 190 -4.56 -12.00 4.64
C ARG A 190 -4.44 -13.52 4.63
N VAL A 191 -3.42 -14.09 3.97
CA VAL A 191 -3.25 -15.54 3.93
C VAL A 191 -2.79 -16.01 5.30
N SER A 192 -3.72 -16.53 6.08
CA SER A 192 -3.39 -17.30 7.28
C SER A 192 -3.02 -18.72 6.84
N PHE A 193 -1.76 -19.08 6.94
CA PHE A 193 -1.28 -20.44 6.70
C PHE A 193 -0.52 -20.96 7.92
N THR A 194 -0.50 -22.26 8.08
CA THR A 194 0.30 -22.90 9.13
C THR A 194 1.78 -22.79 8.74
N ARG A 195 2.58 -22.25 9.64
CA ARG A 195 4.03 -22.18 9.46
C ARG A 195 4.67 -23.43 10.00
N GLU A 196 5.45 -24.08 9.17
CA GLU A 196 6.23 -25.27 9.51
C GLU A 196 7.69 -25.07 9.08
N PRO A 197 8.64 -25.81 9.65
CA PRO A 197 10.00 -25.81 9.15
C PRO A 197 10.05 -26.36 7.72
N VAL A 198 10.64 -25.60 6.81
CA VAL A 198 10.81 -25.96 5.39
C VAL A 198 12.26 -25.80 5.03
N ASP A 199 12.88 -26.85 4.54
CA ASP A 199 14.25 -26.82 4.04
C ASP A 199 14.30 -26.22 2.62
N LEU A 200 14.92 -25.05 2.51
CA LEU A 200 15.07 -24.34 1.24
C LEU A 200 15.98 -25.09 0.26
N SER A 201 16.95 -25.89 0.74
CA SER A 201 17.84 -26.67 -0.14
C SER A 201 17.09 -27.76 -0.87
N LEU A 202 16.27 -28.53 -0.15
CA LEU A 202 15.40 -29.55 -0.74
C LEU A 202 14.34 -28.94 -1.66
N THR A 203 13.78 -27.79 -1.28
CA THR A 203 12.82 -27.07 -2.11
C THR A 203 13.45 -26.54 -3.40
N ALA A 204 14.72 -26.10 -3.35
CA ALA A 204 15.47 -25.67 -4.51
C ALA A 204 15.78 -26.85 -5.47
N GLU A 205 16.13 -27.99 -4.94
CA GLU A 205 16.33 -29.22 -5.71
C GLU A 205 15.04 -29.65 -6.40
N GLU A 206 13.92 -29.75 -5.69
CA GLU A 206 12.61 -30.13 -6.23
C GLU A 206 12.15 -29.18 -7.35
N ALA A 207 12.28 -27.87 -7.13
CA ALA A 207 11.92 -26.87 -8.13
C ALA A 207 12.80 -26.98 -9.38
N THR A 208 14.10 -27.23 -9.21
CA THR A 208 15.06 -27.36 -10.29
C THR A 208 14.85 -28.65 -11.10
N GLU A 209 14.60 -29.78 -10.44
CA GLU A 209 14.25 -31.04 -11.10
C GLU A 209 12.97 -30.91 -11.93
N THR A 210 11.94 -30.27 -11.40
CA THR A 210 10.68 -30.02 -12.10
C THR A 210 10.88 -29.17 -13.36
N LEU A 211 11.83 -28.24 -13.35
CA LEU A 211 12.09 -27.32 -14.47
C LEU A 211 13.23 -27.78 -15.39
N LEU A 212 13.84 -28.93 -15.14
CA LEU A 212 14.94 -29.46 -15.95
C LEU A 212 14.55 -29.60 -17.45
N PRO A 213 13.35 -30.14 -17.82
CA PRO A 213 12.97 -30.21 -19.23
C PRO A 213 12.88 -28.84 -19.92
N LEU A 214 12.43 -27.82 -19.20
CA LEU A 214 12.37 -26.44 -19.71
C LEU A 214 13.79 -25.88 -19.90
N ALA A 215 14.70 -26.14 -18.98
CA ALA A 215 16.08 -25.69 -19.05
C ALA A 215 16.81 -26.36 -20.23
N GLU A 216 16.64 -27.67 -20.43
CA GLU A 216 17.18 -28.41 -21.55
C GLU A 216 16.65 -27.85 -22.90
N GLN A 217 15.35 -27.64 -23.02
CA GLN A 217 14.72 -27.03 -24.20
C GLN A 217 15.32 -25.65 -24.52
N ARG A 218 15.68 -24.89 -23.49
CA ARG A 218 16.26 -23.54 -23.59
C ARG A 218 17.78 -23.51 -23.63
N GLN A 219 18.44 -24.67 -23.55
CA GLN A 219 19.89 -24.80 -23.50
C GLN A 219 20.51 -23.97 -22.35
N VAL A 220 19.86 -24.00 -21.17
CA VAL A 220 20.29 -23.34 -19.94
C VAL A 220 20.79 -24.39 -18.98
N THR A 221 21.98 -24.17 -18.41
CA THR A 221 22.54 -25.02 -17.36
C THR A 221 22.01 -24.58 -16.00
N LEU A 222 21.48 -25.55 -15.24
CA LEU A 222 21.02 -25.33 -13.86
C LEU A 222 22.09 -25.84 -12.90
N ASP A 223 22.43 -25.03 -11.89
CA ASP A 223 23.41 -25.38 -10.84
C ASP A 223 22.78 -25.06 -9.48
N VAL A 224 22.66 -26.08 -8.60
CA VAL A 224 22.13 -25.95 -7.24
C VAL A 224 23.27 -26.21 -6.26
N THR A 225 23.49 -25.24 -5.40
CA THR A 225 24.59 -25.28 -4.41
C THR A 225 24.13 -24.77 -3.06
N GLY A 226 24.87 -24.99 -2.03
CA GLY A 226 24.61 -24.42 -0.70
C GLY A 226 24.45 -25.48 0.38
N GLU A 227 23.90 -25.09 1.48
CA GLU A 227 23.70 -25.90 2.67
C GLU A 227 22.22 -25.91 3.08
N THR A 228 21.87 -26.84 3.97
CA THR A 228 20.55 -26.91 4.59
C THR A 228 20.19 -25.58 5.22
N ALA A 229 19.07 -24.98 4.80
CA ALA A 229 18.59 -23.69 5.28
C ALA A 229 17.10 -23.79 5.62
N GLU A 230 16.79 -23.98 6.90
CA GLU A 230 15.42 -24.12 7.36
C GLU A 230 14.72 -22.77 7.53
N ALA A 231 13.67 -22.52 6.76
CA ALA A 231 12.77 -21.37 6.88
C ALA A 231 11.45 -21.76 7.53
N LEU A 232 10.82 -20.80 8.21
CA LEU A 232 9.50 -21.00 8.83
C LEU A 232 8.41 -20.51 7.88
N GLY A 233 7.61 -21.44 7.31
CA GLY A 233 6.63 -21.06 6.32
C GLY A 233 5.71 -22.18 5.84
N SER A 234 4.99 -21.94 4.75
CA SER A 234 4.19 -22.92 4.04
C SER A 234 5.04 -23.59 2.95
N ALA A 235 5.23 -24.90 3.02
CA ALA A 235 6.00 -25.66 2.05
C ALA A 235 5.49 -25.42 0.62
N ALA A 236 4.18 -25.45 0.39
CA ALA A 236 3.59 -25.23 -0.92
C ALA A 236 3.84 -23.80 -1.48
N LEU A 237 3.75 -22.77 -0.62
CA LEU A 237 4.01 -21.40 -1.06
C LEU A 237 5.51 -21.17 -1.31
N ILE A 238 6.38 -21.72 -0.48
CA ILE A 238 7.84 -21.62 -0.65
C ILE A 238 8.28 -22.35 -1.93
N LEU A 239 7.78 -23.56 -2.17
CA LEU A 239 8.03 -24.27 -3.43
C LEU A 239 7.58 -23.46 -4.64
N ARG A 240 6.37 -22.89 -4.59
CA ARG A 240 5.85 -22.03 -5.66
C ARG A 240 6.74 -20.79 -5.89
N MET A 241 7.24 -20.18 -4.81
CA MET A 241 8.16 -19.04 -4.86
C MET A 241 9.47 -19.42 -5.58
N VAL A 242 10.08 -20.54 -5.19
CA VAL A 242 11.34 -21.02 -5.79
C VAL A 242 11.12 -21.40 -7.25
N THR A 243 10.06 -22.14 -7.57
CA THR A 243 9.69 -22.51 -8.95
C THR A 243 9.51 -21.28 -9.84
N ASN A 244 8.82 -20.23 -9.37
CA ASN A 244 8.66 -18.98 -10.12
C ASN A 244 10.01 -18.28 -10.37
N LEU A 245 10.91 -18.28 -9.38
CA LEU A 245 12.24 -17.68 -9.53
C LEU A 245 13.08 -18.41 -10.56
N VAL A 246 13.17 -19.73 -10.44
CA VAL A 246 13.97 -20.56 -11.35
C VAL A 246 13.40 -20.50 -12.75
N GLN A 247 12.07 -20.59 -12.91
CA GLN A 247 11.41 -20.44 -14.20
C GLN A 247 11.70 -19.09 -14.86
N ASN A 248 11.61 -17.99 -14.11
CA ASN A 248 11.96 -16.66 -14.62
C ASN A 248 13.43 -16.59 -15.04
N ALA A 249 14.34 -17.18 -14.25
CA ALA A 249 15.75 -17.22 -14.53
C ALA A 249 16.10 -18.02 -15.80
N ILE A 250 15.33 -19.08 -16.11
CA ILE A 250 15.45 -19.85 -17.35
C ILE A 250 14.87 -19.07 -18.55
N VAL A 251 13.66 -18.52 -18.40
CA VAL A 251 12.94 -17.85 -19.50
C VAL A 251 13.62 -16.56 -19.94
N HIS A 252 14.18 -15.82 -19.00
CA HIS A 252 14.88 -14.54 -19.25
C HIS A 252 16.40 -14.70 -19.37
N ASN A 253 16.86 -15.90 -19.68
CA ASN A 253 18.29 -16.20 -19.87
C ASN A 253 18.78 -15.83 -21.28
N LEU A 254 20.07 -16.04 -21.51
CA LEU A 254 20.66 -15.97 -22.85
C LEU A 254 20.07 -17.08 -23.76
N PRO A 255 19.97 -16.85 -25.07
CA PRO A 255 19.38 -17.81 -26.01
C PRO A 255 20.14 -19.13 -26.15
N ALA A 256 21.42 -19.16 -25.78
CA ALA A 256 22.26 -20.35 -25.74
C ALA A 256 23.39 -20.17 -24.70
N GLY A 257 23.75 -21.26 -24.04
CA GLY A 257 24.86 -21.27 -23.08
C GLY A 257 24.62 -20.44 -21.81
N GLY A 258 23.33 -20.20 -21.49
CA GLY A 258 22.96 -19.51 -20.27
C GLY A 258 23.11 -20.40 -19.04
N THR A 259 23.25 -19.76 -17.88
CA THR A 259 23.36 -20.45 -16.58
C THR A 259 22.37 -19.86 -15.59
N VAL A 260 21.82 -20.71 -14.73
CA VAL A 260 21.06 -20.35 -13.54
C VAL A 260 21.72 -21.04 -12.36
N THR A 261 22.09 -20.24 -11.36
CA THR A 261 22.66 -20.77 -10.11
C THR A 261 21.67 -20.49 -8.98
N VAL A 262 21.31 -21.55 -8.26
CA VAL A 262 20.48 -21.48 -7.05
C VAL A 262 21.38 -21.79 -5.86
N HIS A 263 21.43 -20.89 -4.89
CA HIS A 263 22.28 -21.05 -3.71
C HIS A 263 21.48 -20.82 -2.43
N THR A 264 21.63 -21.76 -1.48
CA THR A 264 20.99 -21.71 -0.16
C THR A 264 22.03 -21.57 0.94
N GLU A 265 21.75 -20.73 1.93
CA GLU A 265 22.64 -20.43 3.03
C GLU A 265 21.82 -20.19 4.32
N SER A 266 22.32 -20.68 5.45
CA SER A 266 21.76 -20.41 6.77
C SER A 266 22.60 -19.35 7.49
N GLN A 267 21.98 -18.22 7.84
CA GLN A 267 22.63 -17.11 8.54
C GLN A 267 21.92 -16.84 9.87
N HIS A 268 22.40 -17.44 10.96
CA HIS A 268 21.82 -17.30 12.31
C HIS A 268 20.31 -17.61 12.32
N ASP A 269 19.46 -16.57 12.42
CA ASP A 269 17.99 -16.67 12.47
C ASP A 269 17.31 -16.45 11.11
N VAL A 270 18.08 -16.46 10.02
CA VAL A 270 17.60 -16.14 8.67
C VAL A 270 18.09 -17.19 7.69
N SER A 271 17.18 -17.72 6.90
CA SER A 271 17.49 -18.59 5.77
C SER A 271 17.51 -17.79 4.48
N VAL A 272 18.57 -17.92 3.71
CA VAL A 272 18.82 -17.13 2.49
C VAL A 272 18.74 -18.03 1.27
N LEU A 273 17.96 -17.60 0.28
CA LEU A 273 17.93 -18.19 -1.06
C LEU A 273 18.42 -17.13 -2.06
N ARG A 274 19.41 -17.47 -2.87
CA ARG A 274 19.88 -16.64 -3.98
C ARG A 274 19.64 -17.37 -5.29
N VAL A 275 19.05 -16.68 -6.24
CA VAL A 275 18.89 -17.16 -7.62
C VAL A 275 19.54 -16.16 -8.54
N GLU A 276 20.56 -16.62 -9.25
CA GLU A 276 21.34 -15.80 -10.18
C GLU A 276 21.23 -16.38 -11.58
N ASN A 277 20.95 -15.54 -12.57
CA ASN A 277 20.94 -15.97 -13.96
C ASN A 277 21.83 -15.08 -14.83
N THR A 278 22.40 -15.67 -15.86
CA THR A 278 22.90 -14.93 -17.02
C THR A 278 21.74 -14.40 -17.85
N GLY A 279 21.95 -13.33 -18.63
CA GLY A 279 20.86 -12.75 -19.40
C GLY A 279 21.24 -11.40 -19.98
N HIS A 280 20.27 -10.72 -20.54
CA HIS A 280 20.44 -9.34 -20.98
C HIS A 280 20.64 -8.38 -19.81
N ARG A 281 21.26 -7.22 -20.08
CA ARG A 281 21.41 -6.18 -19.05
C ARG A 281 20.07 -5.60 -18.67
N VAL A 282 19.75 -5.64 -17.40
CA VAL A 282 18.55 -5.03 -16.84
C VAL A 282 18.87 -3.58 -16.45
N PRO A 283 18.17 -2.58 -17.03
CA PRO A 283 18.34 -1.19 -16.64
C PRO A 283 18.01 -0.98 -15.15
N PRO A 284 18.83 -0.26 -14.38
CA PRO A 284 18.59 -0.04 -12.95
C PRO A 284 17.24 0.63 -12.66
N GLU A 285 16.74 1.43 -13.60
CA GLU A 285 15.45 2.14 -13.49
C GLU A 285 14.24 1.19 -13.49
N LEU A 286 14.39 0.00 -14.05
CA LEU A 286 13.34 -1.03 -14.08
C LEU A 286 13.26 -1.87 -12.80
N ILE A 287 14.33 -1.94 -12.02
CA ILE A 287 14.39 -2.80 -10.84
C ILE A 287 13.23 -2.57 -9.87
N PRO A 288 12.86 -1.32 -9.51
CA PRO A 288 11.76 -1.08 -8.59
C PRO A 288 10.40 -1.58 -9.09
N THR A 289 10.23 -1.66 -10.42
CA THR A 289 8.95 -2.04 -11.03
C THR A 289 8.86 -3.52 -11.38
N LEU A 290 9.96 -4.29 -11.33
CA LEU A 290 9.97 -5.72 -11.68
C LEU A 290 9.05 -6.58 -10.80
N THR A 291 8.73 -6.13 -9.59
CA THR A 291 7.82 -6.81 -8.67
C THR A 291 6.37 -6.38 -8.82
N GLU A 292 6.08 -5.41 -9.69
CA GLU A 292 4.70 -5.01 -9.97
C GLU A 292 4.01 -6.08 -10.86
N PRO A 293 2.74 -6.41 -10.59
CA PRO A 293 2.01 -7.36 -11.41
C PRO A 293 1.89 -6.89 -12.86
N PHE A 294 2.03 -7.83 -13.82
CA PHE A 294 1.94 -7.59 -15.27
C PHE A 294 3.05 -6.72 -15.86
N GLN A 295 4.12 -6.44 -15.10
CA GLN A 295 5.31 -5.78 -15.64
C GLN A 295 6.06 -6.75 -16.56
N ARG A 296 6.35 -6.25 -17.77
CA ARG A 296 7.18 -6.95 -18.75
C ARG A 296 8.42 -6.11 -19.00
N GLY A 297 9.58 -6.72 -19.01
CA GLY A 297 10.79 -6.05 -19.49
C GLY A 297 10.58 -5.51 -20.91
N THR A 298 11.30 -4.44 -21.26
CA THR A 298 11.22 -3.76 -22.55
C THR A 298 11.64 -4.61 -23.75
N GLU A 299 12.02 -5.87 -23.56
CA GLU A 299 12.40 -6.77 -24.63
C GLU A 299 11.20 -7.16 -25.49
N ARG A 300 11.30 -6.81 -26.78
CA ARG A 300 10.38 -7.28 -27.82
C ARG A 300 10.31 -8.80 -27.73
N ILE A 301 9.13 -9.31 -27.36
CA ILE A 301 8.77 -10.71 -27.47
C ILE A 301 9.08 -11.12 -28.90
N ARG A 302 10.01 -12.06 -29.11
CA ARG A 302 10.20 -12.69 -30.41
C ARG A 302 8.86 -13.26 -30.85
N ALA A 303 8.41 -12.88 -32.05
CA ALA A 303 7.14 -13.34 -32.60
C ALA A 303 7.10 -14.87 -32.56
N GLY A 304 6.22 -15.45 -31.75
CA GLY A 304 6.02 -16.90 -31.65
C GLY A 304 6.24 -17.54 -30.28
N GLU A 305 6.86 -16.88 -29.32
CA GLU A 305 7.01 -17.44 -27.95
C GLU A 305 5.86 -16.99 -27.04
N PRO A 306 5.25 -17.91 -26.27
CA PRO A 306 4.26 -17.55 -25.27
C PRO A 306 4.95 -16.81 -24.12
N ALA A 307 4.93 -15.48 -24.18
CA ALA A 307 5.43 -14.64 -23.10
C ALA A 307 4.65 -14.90 -21.81
N GLY A 308 5.36 -15.04 -20.71
CA GLY A 308 4.75 -15.12 -19.37
C GLY A 308 3.86 -13.90 -19.09
N ALA A 309 2.84 -14.06 -18.24
CA ALA A 309 1.90 -12.99 -17.89
C ALA A 309 2.53 -11.82 -17.08
N GLY A 310 3.84 -11.86 -16.78
CA GLY A 310 4.51 -10.84 -15.95
C GLY A 310 4.09 -10.88 -14.49
N LEU A 311 3.71 -12.05 -13.98
CA LEU A 311 3.25 -12.24 -12.60
C LEU A 311 4.30 -12.93 -11.72
N GLY A 312 5.32 -13.58 -12.29
CA GLY A 312 6.26 -14.42 -11.54
C GLY A 312 6.93 -13.71 -10.37
N LEU A 313 7.58 -12.55 -10.61
CA LEU A 313 8.23 -11.79 -9.55
C LEU A 313 7.25 -11.12 -8.58
N ALA A 314 6.06 -10.76 -9.04
CA ALA A 314 5.00 -10.25 -8.17
C ALA A 314 4.51 -11.33 -7.19
N ILE A 315 4.36 -12.58 -7.66
CA ILE A 315 4.03 -13.74 -6.83
C ILE A 315 5.13 -13.99 -5.79
N VAL A 316 6.39 -13.99 -6.23
CA VAL A 316 7.55 -14.13 -5.34
C VAL A 316 7.52 -13.07 -4.24
N HIS A 317 7.36 -11.80 -4.61
CA HIS A 317 7.29 -10.69 -3.66
C HIS A 317 6.13 -10.85 -2.65
N SER A 318 4.95 -11.26 -3.14
CA SER A 318 3.77 -11.52 -2.30
C SER A 318 4.02 -12.65 -1.29
N ILE A 319 4.61 -13.76 -1.72
CA ILE A 319 4.93 -14.90 -0.86
C ILE A 319 5.98 -14.50 0.18
N VAL A 320 7.05 -13.83 -0.23
CA VAL A 320 8.11 -13.34 0.68
C VAL A 320 7.52 -12.45 1.78
N ARG A 321 6.64 -11.50 1.41
CA ARG A 321 5.95 -10.63 2.38
C ARG A 321 5.04 -11.41 3.33
N ALA A 322 4.31 -12.40 2.83
CA ALA A 322 3.43 -13.25 3.66
C ALA A 322 4.23 -14.08 4.69
N HIS A 323 5.53 -14.32 4.42
CA HIS A 323 6.47 -15.02 5.31
C HIS A 323 7.31 -14.05 6.16
N ASP A 324 7.00 -12.75 6.22
CA ASP A 324 7.78 -11.72 6.93
C ASP A 324 9.25 -11.65 6.47
N GLY A 325 9.50 -12.03 5.21
CA GLY A 325 10.81 -12.02 4.57
C GLY A 325 11.14 -10.72 3.85
N THR A 326 12.34 -10.69 3.26
CA THR A 326 12.80 -9.59 2.40
C THR A 326 13.24 -10.12 1.04
N LEU A 327 12.94 -9.35 -0.01
CA LEU A 327 13.35 -9.61 -1.40
C LEU A 327 14.24 -8.47 -1.87
N ASP A 328 15.41 -8.81 -2.38
CA ASP A 328 16.37 -7.88 -2.97
C ASP A 328 16.68 -8.28 -4.41
N LEU A 329 16.67 -7.31 -5.33
CA LEU A 329 16.90 -7.49 -6.75
C LEU A 329 18.09 -6.66 -7.18
N MET A 330 19.12 -7.30 -7.71
CA MET A 330 20.35 -6.63 -8.16
C MET A 330 20.66 -6.99 -9.61
N PRO A 331 20.82 -5.99 -10.52
CA PRO A 331 21.26 -6.25 -11.88
C PRO A 331 22.73 -6.68 -11.87
N ARG A 332 23.07 -7.73 -12.63
CA ARG A 332 24.44 -8.18 -12.78
C ARG A 332 25.21 -7.30 -13.79
N PRO A 333 26.45 -6.91 -13.50
CA PRO A 333 27.27 -6.13 -14.44
C PRO A 333 27.48 -6.80 -15.80
N ALA A 334 27.59 -8.15 -15.78
CA ALA A 334 27.75 -8.97 -16.98
C ALA A 334 26.43 -9.24 -17.73
N GLY A 335 25.31 -8.78 -17.20
CA GLY A 335 23.95 -9.07 -17.66
C GLY A 335 23.27 -10.16 -16.83
N GLY A 336 21.94 -10.13 -16.81
CA GLY A 336 21.12 -10.98 -15.94
C GLY A 336 20.76 -10.32 -14.63
N LEU A 337 20.20 -11.10 -13.72
CA LEU A 337 19.67 -10.65 -12.43
C LEU A 337 20.17 -11.55 -11.30
N LEU A 338 20.44 -10.97 -10.15
CA LEU A 338 20.62 -11.65 -8.87
C LEU A 338 19.42 -11.34 -8.00
N VAL A 339 18.70 -12.36 -7.59
CA VAL A 339 17.57 -12.28 -6.67
C VAL A 339 17.98 -12.89 -5.35
N THR A 340 17.88 -12.13 -4.27
CA THR A 340 18.16 -12.59 -2.91
C THR A 340 16.92 -12.53 -2.06
N ILE A 341 16.52 -13.67 -1.51
CA ILE A 341 15.40 -13.79 -0.56
C ILE A 341 15.95 -14.14 0.81
N ARG A 342 15.42 -13.48 1.83
CA ARG A 342 15.70 -13.79 3.23
C ARG A 342 14.40 -14.09 3.93
N LEU A 343 14.28 -15.29 4.50
CA LEU A 343 13.13 -15.74 5.27
C LEU A 343 13.53 -15.94 6.74
N PRO A 344 12.62 -15.75 7.71
CA PRO A 344 12.88 -16.11 9.09
C PRO A 344 13.22 -17.59 9.24
N GLY A 345 14.32 -17.89 9.91
CA GLY A 345 14.75 -19.25 10.22
C GLY A 345 14.00 -19.83 11.41
N THR A 346 14.13 -21.15 11.62
CA THR A 346 13.48 -21.91 12.70
C THR A 346 13.95 -21.51 14.10
N SER A 347 15.17 -21.01 14.26
CA SER A 347 15.74 -20.57 15.54
C SER A 347 14.90 -19.45 16.21
N ARG A 348 14.27 -18.59 15.43
CA ARG A 348 13.41 -17.50 15.93
C ARG A 348 12.10 -17.97 16.55
N ALA A 349 11.60 -19.16 16.18
CA ALA A 349 10.37 -19.74 16.75
C ALA A 349 10.55 -20.23 18.19
N SER A 350 11.77 -20.63 18.58
CA SER A 350 12.07 -21.08 19.94
C SER A 350 12.07 -19.94 20.97
N SER A 351 12.20 -18.69 20.56
CA SER A 351 12.20 -17.51 21.45
C SER A 351 10.81 -16.89 21.68
N ALA A 352 9.83 -17.20 20.87
CA ALA A 352 8.43 -16.79 21.05
C ALA A 352 7.68 -17.84 21.87
N ARG A 353 7.91 -17.89 23.21
CA ARG A 353 7.08 -18.71 24.10
C ARG A 353 5.63 -18.23 24.01
N PRO A 354 4.65 -19.13 23.78
CA PRO A 354 3.25 -18.78 23.90
C PRO A 354 3.00 -18.35 25.36
N GLY A 355 2.30 -17.21 25.53
CA GLY A 355 2.01 -16.62 26.82
C GLY A 355 1.46 -17.63 27.80
N GLN A 356 1.99 -17.60 29.01
CA GLN A 356 1.46 -18.35 30.16
C GLN A 356 -0.04 -18.07 30.31
N PRO A 357 -0.88 -19.08 30.51
CA PRO A 357 -2.27 -18.83 30.85
C PRO A 357 -2.32 -18.16 32.23
N LEU A 358 -3.00 -17.04 32.29
CA LEU A 358 -3.36 -16.39 33.55
C LEU A 358 -4.04 -17.41 34.48
N SER A 359 -3.37 -17.80 35.53
CA SER A 359 -3.94 -18.59 36.61
C SER A 359 -5.02 -17.74 37.30
N TYR A 360 -6.27 -18.10 37.07
CA TYR A 360 -7.42 -17.58 37.80
C TYR A 360 -7.38 -18.17 39.20
N VAL A 361 -6.93 -17.41 40.17
CA VAL A 361 -7.06 -17.76 41.61
C VAL A 361 -8.50 -17.50 42.03
N ALA A 362 -9.30 -18.55 42.05
CA ALA A 362 -10.61 -18.54 42.66
C ALA A 362 -10.47 -18.48 44.20
N THR A 363 -10.72 -17.32 44.72
CA THR A 363 -10.82 -17.12 46.18
C THR A 363 -12.18 -17.67 46.65
N THR A 364 -12.19 -18.87 47.12
CA THR A 364 -13.33 -19.47 47.88
C THR A 364 -13.37 -18.80 49.24
N LYS A 365 -14.33 -17.92 49.43
CA LYS A 365 -14.68 -17.35 50.77
C LYS A 365 -15.54 -18.39 51.49
N GLY A 366 -14.91 -19.07 52.42
CA GLY A 366 -15.62 -20.00 53.33
C GLY A 366 -16.62 -19.24 54.19
N ARG A 367 -17.82 -19.76 54.21
CA ARG A 367 -18.90 -19.41 55.13
C ARG A 367 -18.77 -20.34 56.34
N ARG A 368 -18.50 -19.80 57.49
CA ARG A 368 -18.79 -20.46 58.79
C ARG A 368 -19.98 -19.75 59.39
N GLU A 369 -20.92 -20.60 59.77
CA GLU A 369 -22.03 -20.47 60.73
C GLU A 369 -22.87 -19.17 60.71
#